data_4eb361d88a4b5ebaa8cd0f043efe6494
#
_entry.id   4eb361d88a4b5ebaa8cd0f043efe6494
#
_cell.length_a   1.000
_cell.length_b   1.000
_cell.length_c   1.000
_cell.angle_alpha   90.00
_cell.angle_beta   90.00
_cell.angle_gamma   90.00
#
_symmetry.space_group_name_H-M   'P 1'
#
loop_
_entity.id
_entity.type
_entity.pdbx_description
1 polymer ?
#
loop_
_entity_poly.entity_id
_entity_poly.type
_entity_poly.pdbx_seq_one_letter_code
_entity_poly.pdbx_strand_id
1 'polypeptide(L)'
;MSYLFRILSCLIVFIVLNNALIGQYDPENEVVTISKYHLKPLSEVENGSTDERKEVFEEYARKMNPLSTKLKSTMMLGHYWTGSSQDVLAVNRWKSIADADESVVTTQEVRKRAWRRDDLREEFMKKYNKYWTGRHDDLEVLELLNGYTKNRKRKPKENTVVTIVRRYMAPLSTVEDGSAEERKELWDEWFENITMENDKLLSQMILRHYWSGTYNPREETPILFIREYVSM
;
A
#
# COMPACT_ATOMS: atom_id res chain seq x y z
N MET A 1 -17.91 15.99 49.19
CA MET A 1 -17.38 15.42 47.97
C MET A 1 -15.99 15.99 47.75
N SER A 2 -14.97 15.13 47.90
CA SER A 2 -13.60 15.58 48.09
C SER A 2 -12.97 16.10 46.80
N TYR A 3 -12.09 17.05 46.94
CA TYR A 3 -11.28 17.65 45.86
C TYR A 3 -10.58 16.60 44.99
N LEU A 4 -10.24 15.45 45.60
CA LEU A 4 -9.66 14.30 44.93
C LEU A 4 -10.56 13.71 43.84
N PHE A 5 -11.88 13.67 44.06
CA PHE A 5 -12.83 13.13 43.07
C PHE A 5 -12.96 14.03 41.82
N ARG A 6 -12.86 15.35 42.01
CA ARG A 6 -12.85 16.30 40.89
C ARG A 6 -11.58 16.24 40.08
N ILE A 7 -10.42 16.08 40.73
CA ILE A 7 -9.14 15.92 40.03
C ILE A 7 -9.12 14.60 39.23
N LEU A 8 -9.61 13.52 39.85
CA LEU A 8 -9.67 12.20 39.19
C LEU A 8 -10.63 12.23 37.97
N SER A 9 -11.79 12.87 38.09
CA SER A 9 -12.74 13.06 36.98
C SER A 9 -12.15 13.90 35.85
N CYS A 10 -11.45 14.99 36.16
CA CYS A 10 -10.75 15.79 35.16
C CYS A 10 -9.63 15.02 34.48
N LEU A 11 -8.88 14.19 35.20
CA LEU A 11 -7.80 13.37 34.63
C LEU A 11 -8.34 12.29 33.70
N ILE A 12 -9.44 11.63 34.08
CA ILE A 12 -10.11 10.62 33.25
C ILE A 12 -10.69 11.25 31.98
N VAL A 13 -11.34 12.40 32.08
CA VAL A 13 -11.85 13.13 30.92
C VAL A 13 -10.70 13.60 30.00
N PHE A 14 -9.57 14.02 30.56
CA PHE A 14 -8.38 14.40 29.78
C PHE A 14 -7.74 13.21 29.05
N ILE A 15 -7.69 12.04 29.70
CA ILE A 15 -7.19 10.79 29.07
C ILE A 15 -8.13 10.31 27.97
N VAL A 16 -9.45 10.36 28.20
CA VAL A 16 -10.46 9.96 27.22
C VAL A 16 -10.47 10.91 26.01
N LEU A 17 -10.35 12.23 26.24
CA LEU A 17 -10.29 13.24 25.17
C LEU A 17 -8.98 13.14 24.36
N ASN A 18 -7.85 12.84 24.99
CA ASN A 18 -6.59 12.62 24.25
C ASN A 18 -6.62 11.34 23.41
N ASN A 19 -7.27 10.28 23.86
CA ASN A 19 -7.45 9.06 23.08
C ASN A 19 -8.45 9.22 21.92
N ALA A 20 -9.40 10.16 22.02
CA ALA A 20 -10.32 10.48 20.94
C ALA A 20 -9.74 11.44 19.88
N LEU A 21 -8.68 12.19 20.23
CA LEU A 21 -8.02 13.17 19.35
C LEU A 21 -6.82 12.61 18.58
N ILE A 22 -6.24 11.53 19.07
CA ILE A 22 -5.22 10.76 18.34
C ILE A 22 -6.03 9.71 17.58
N GLY A 23 -6.21 9.89 16.28
CA GLY A 23 -6.75 8.82 15.43
C GLY A 23 -5.97 7.55 15.79
N GLN A 24 -6.62 6.64 16.52
CA GLN A 24 -5.96 5.49 17.12
C GLN A 24 -5.34 4.68 15.99
N TYR A 25 -4.01 4.72 15.94
CA TYR A 25 -3.21 3.76 15.25
C TYR A 25 -3.58 2.38 15.79
N ASP A 26 -4.16 1.54 14.94
CA ASP A 26 -4.40 0.15 15.25
C ASP A 26 -3.25 -0.67 14.62
N PRO A 27 -2.34 -1.25 15.40
CA PRO A 27 -1.22 -2.04 14.89
C PRO A 27 -1.66 -3.29 14.12
N GLU A 28 -2.93 -3.73 14.29
CA GLU A 28 -3.51 -4.86 13.59
C GLU A 28 -4.14 -4.46 12.24
N ASN A 29 -4.23 -3.17 11.94
CA ASN A 29 -4.75 -2.72 10.66
C ASN A 29 -3.80 -3.07 9.52
N GLU A 30 -4.40 -3.41 8.39
CA GLU A 30 -3.66 -3.67 7.18
C GLU A 30 -2.96 -2.41 6.71
N VAL A 31 -1.71 -2.59 6.31
CA VAL A 31 -0.90 -1.51 5.74
C VAL A 31 -0.52 -1.80 4.31
N VAL A 32 -0.32 -0.73 3.56
CA VAL A 32 0.20 -0.77 2.19
C VAL A 32 1.50 0.00 2.14
N THR A 33 2.55 -0.64 1.67
CA THR A 33 3.83 0.01 1.37
C THR A 33 3.95 0.25 -0.11
N ILE A 34 4.44 1.43 -0.48
CA ILE A 34 4.73 1.79 -1.86
C ILE A 34 6.20 2.11 -1.97
N SER A 35 6.93 1.29 -2.73
CA SER A 35 8.36 1.47 -2.96
C SER A 35 8.63 1.61 -4.45
N LYS A 36 9.52 2.53 -4.82
CA LYS A 36 9.99 2.72 -6.18
C LYS A 36 11.36 2.08 -6.34
N TYR A 37 11.48 1.18 -7.29
CA TYR A 37 12.71 0.51 -7.64
C TYR A 37 13.24 1.03 -8.97
N HIS A 38 14.57 1.13 -9.08
CA HIS A 38 15.24 1.62 -10.27
C HIS A 38 15.88 0.45 -11.03
N LEU A 39 15.44 0.26 -12.27
CA LEU A 39 16.01 -0.71 -13.19
C LEU A 39 17.23 -0.12 -13.90
N LYS A 40 18.20 -0.96 -14.21
CA LYS A 40 19.27 -0.58 -15.13
C LYS A 40 18.72 -0.44 -16.55
N PRO A 41 19.17 0.57 -17.31
CA PRO A 41 18.94 0.61 -18.75
C PRO A 41 19.41 -0.69 -19.40
N LEU A 42 18.65 -1.23 -20.37
CA LEU A 42 19.07 -2.47 -21.04
C LEU A 42 20.43 -2.35 -21.75
N SER A 43 20.78 -1.13 -22.20
CA SER A 43 22.11 -0.84 -22.78
C SER A 43 23.28 -1.03 -21.82
N GLU A 44 23.02 -1.03 -20.52
CA GLU A 44 24.01 -1.24 -19.45
C GLU A 44 24.00 -2.66 -18.89
N VAL A 45 23.13 -3.52 -19.41
CA VAL A 45 22.99 -4.91 -18.94
C VAL A 45 23.60 -5.85 -19.97
N GLU A 46 24.75 -6.44 -19.63
CA GLU A 46 25.44 -7.37 -20.52
C GLU A 46 24.53 -8.55 -20.90
N ASN A 47 24.36 -8.76 -22.20
CA ASN A 47 23.47 -9.78 -22.77
C ASN A 47 22.04 -9.73 -22.20
N GLY A 48 21.56 -8.53 -21.79
CA GLY A 48 20.23 -8.33 -21.25
C GLY A 48 19.19 -8.15 -22.36
N SER A 49 17.97 -8.62 -22.10
CA SER A 49 16.82 -8.37 -22.98
C SER A 49 15.56 -8.07 -22.18
N THR A 50 14.57 -7.49 -22.86
CA THR A 50 13.25 -7.23 -22.26
C THR A 50 12.57 -8.54 -21.87
N ASP A 51 12.69 -9.57 -22.71
CA ASP A 51 12.04 -10.86 -22.48
C ASP A 51 12.66 -11.58 -21.29
N GLU A 52 13.99 -11.66 -21.22
CA GLU A 52 14.67 -12.24 -20.07
C GLU A 52 14.35 -11.46 -18.78
N ARG A 53 14.35 -10.12 -18.82
CA ARG A 53 13.98 -9.30 -17.66
C ARG A 53 12.58 -9.64 -17.18
N LYS A 54 11.62 -9.73 -18.09
CA LYS A 54 10.24 -10.10 -17.78
C LYS A 54 10.17 -11.49 -17.17
N GLU A 55 10.83 -12.47 -17.79
CA GLU A 55 10.82 -13.86 -17.33
C GLU A 55 11.40 -14.01 -15.91
N VAL A 56 12.53 -13.39 -15.61
CA VAL A 56 13.12 -13.48 -14.26
C VAL A 56 12.28 -12.79 -13.20
N PHE A 57 11.59 -11.69 -13.54
CA PHE A 57 10.70 -11.00 -12.59
C PHE A 57 9.43 -11.80 -12.35
N GLU A 58 8.85 -12.40 -13.37
CA GLU A 58 7.70 -13.29 -13.25
C GLU A 58 8.05 -14.56 -12.45
N GLU A 59 9.21 -15.14 -12.69
CA GLU A 59 9.69 -16.31 -11.93
C GLU A 59 9.89 -15.96 -10.45
N TYR A 60 10.54 -14.81 -10.16
CA TYR A 60 10.70 -14.34 -8.79
C TYR A 60 9.35 -14.20 -8.08
N ALA A 61 8.42 -13.48 -8.68
CA ALA A 61 7.09 -13.28 -8.11
C ALA A 61 6.34 -14.62 -7.92
N ARG A 62 6.37 -15.50 -8.90
CA ARG A 62 5.69 -16.79 -8.86
C ARG A 62 6.22 -17.70 -7.75
N LYS A 63 7.52 -17.65 -7.45
CA LYS A 63 8.13 -18.47 -6.39
C LYS A 63 8.05 -17.83 -5.01
N MET A 64 8.21 -16.51 -4.92
CA MET A 64 8.27 -15.80 -3.64
C MET A 64 6.89 -15.52 -3.03
N ASN A 65 5.95 -15.03 -3.85
CA ASN A 65 4.66 -14.56 -3.33
C ASN A 65 3.87 -15.64 -2.58
N PRO A 66 3.77 -16.90 -3.05
CA PRO A 66 3.04 -17.95 -2.32
C PRO A 66 3.66 -18.32 -0.97
N LEU A 67 4.97 -18.02 -0.79
CA LEU A 67 5.71 -18.31 0.43
C LEU A 67 5.69 -17.14 1.44
N SER A 68 5.27 -15.97 0.99
CA SER A 68 5.16 -14.75 1.82
C SER A 68 3.79 -14.70 2.49
N THR A 69 3.62 -15.48 3.55
CA THR A 69 2.30 -15.71 4.21
C THR A 69 1.70 -14.46 4.86
N LYS A 70 2.49 -13.43 5.07
CA LYS A 70 2.08 -12.15 5.67
C LYS A 70 1.68 -11.12 4.62
N LEU A 71 2.15 -11.30 3.39
CA LEU A 71 1.79 -10.48 2.24
C LEU A 71 0.41 -10.89 1.72
N LYS A 72 -0.57 -9.98 1.77
CA LYS A 72 -1.92 -10.21 1.25
C LYS A 72 -2.01 -10.07 -0.26
N SER A 73 -1.34 -9.07 -0.80
CA SER A 73 -1.23 -8.86 -2.24
C SER A 73 -0.01 -8.01 -2.59
N THR A 74 0.45 -8.15 -3.82
CA THR A 74 1.51 -7.32 -4.39
C THR A 74 1.17 -6.96 -5.82
N MET A 75 1.53 -5.74 -6.23
CA MET A 75 1.49 -5.29 -7.60
C MET A 75 2.85 -4.69 -7.97
N MET A 76 3.35 -5.06 -9.14
CA MET A 76 4.51 -4.41 -9.77
C MET A 76 4.00 -3.60 -10.95
N LEU A 77 4.19 -2.29 -10.89
CA LEU A 77 3.62 -1.34 -11.84
C LEU A 77 4.75 -0.65 -12.61
N GLY A 78 4.72 -0.77 -13.93
CA GLY A 78 5.53 0.08 -14.81
C GLY A 78 4.78 1.35 -15.18
N HIS A 79 5.52 2.37 -15.59
CA HIS A 79 4.91 3.62 -16.08
C HIS A 79 4.23 3.42 -17.43
N TYR A 80 3.03 3.98 -17.58
CA TYR A 80 2.25 3.91 -18.82
C TYR A 80 2.37 5.20 -19.64
N TRP A 81 2.14 6.37 -19.02
CA TRP A 81 2.19 7.68 -19.71
C TRP A 81 3.18 8.68 -19.12
N THR A 82 3.55 8.51 -17.87
CA THR A 82 4.40 9.45 -17.13
C THR A 82 5.50 8.71 -16.39
N GLY A 83 6.61 9.38 -16.16
CA GLY A 83 7.74 8.81 -15.44
C GLY A 83 8.75 8.12 -16.34
N SER A 84 9.72 7.45 -15.73
CA SER A 84 10.81 6.74 -16.41
C SER A 84 10.42 5.29 -16.68
N SER A 85 10.70 4.81 -17.89
CA SER A 85 10.56 3.38 -18.24
C SER A 85 11.49 2.47 -17.43
N GLN A 86 12.41 3.05 -16.66
CA GLN A 86 13.36 2.36 -15.80
C GLN A 86 12.91 2.30 -14.34
N ASP A 87 11.79 2.95 -14.01
CA ASP A 87 11.22 2.87 -12.66
C ASP A 87 10.05 1.89 -12.63
N VAL A 88 9.99 1.11 -11.57
CA VAL A 88 8.83 0.27 -11.25
C VAL A 88 8.38 0.55 -9.83
N LEU A 89 7.07 0.62 -9.63
CA LEU A 89 6.47 0.74 -8.32
C LEU A 89 6.05 -0.64 -7.81
N ALA A 90 6.47 -0.98 -6.61
CA ALA A 90 5.93 -2.11 -5.87
C ALA A 90 4.89 -1.59 -4.87
N VAL A 91 3.67 -2.09 -4.98
CA VAL A 91 2.58 -1.82 -4.03
C VAL A 91 2.31 -3.12 -3.30
N ASN A 92 2.68 -3.18 -2.03
CA ASN A 92 2.55 -4.37 -1.21
C ASN A 92 1.53 -4.13 -0.10
N ARG A 93 0.52 -5.00 0.01
CA ARG A 93 -0.48 -5.00 1.08
C ARG A 93 -0.12 -6.06 2.10
N TRP A 94 0.04 -5.66 3.35
CA TRP A 94 0.42 -6.50 4.48
C TRP A 94 -0.73 -6.64 5.47
N LYS A 95 -0.69 -7.68 6.28
CA LYS A 95 -1.70 -7.87 7.35
C LYS A 95 -1.57 -6.82 8.45
N SER A 96 -0.33 -6.38 8.73
CA SER A 96 -0.02 -5.34 9.71
C SER A 96 1.34 -4.70 9.40
N ILE A 97 1.69 -3.63 10.11
CA ILE A 97 3.02 -3.00 10.01
C ILE A 97 4.12 -3.95 10.51
N ALA A 98 3.87 -4.68 11.58
CA ALA A 98 4.82 -5.64 12.13
C ALA A 98 5.15 -6.73 11.09
N ASP A 99 4.15 -7.17 10.30
CA ASP A 99 4.35 -8.13 9.23
C ASP A 99 5.15 -7.55 8.06
N ALA A 100 4.97 -6.27 7.76
CA ALA A 100 5.78 -5.58 6.76
C ALA A 100 7.25 -5.51 7.20
N ASP A 101 7.51 -5.09 8.42
CA ASP A 101 8.87 -4.99 8.98
C ASP A 101 9.57 -6.36 9.06
N GLU A 102 8.87 -7.39 9.55
CA GLU A 102 9.42 -8.74 9.62
C GLU A 102 9.73 -9.32 8.23
N SER A 103 9.00 -8.92 7.20
CA SER A 103 9.24 -9.38 5.83
C SER A 103 10.63 -9.03 5.33
N VAL A 104 11.18 -7.90 5.74
CA VAL A 104 12.54 -7.46 5.38
C VAL A 104 13.57 -8.46 5.92
N VAL A 105 13.42 -8.85 7.18
CA VAL A 105 14.34 -9.79 7.86
C VAL A 105 14.21 -11.21 7.29
N THR A 106 12.98 -11.66 7.00
CA THR A 106 12.70 -13.03 6.60
C THR A 106 12.86 -13.29 5.11
N THR A 107 13.08 -12.25 4.28
CA THR A 107 13.21 -12.39 2.82
C THR A 107 14.26 -13.45 2.40
N GLN A 108 15.39 -13.54 3.10
CA GLN A 108 16.44 -14.51 2.76
C GLN A 108 15.97 -15.96 3.01
N GLU A 109 15.24 -16.20 4.09
CA GLU A 109 14.69 -17.52 4.39
C GLU A 109 13.60 -17.92 3.38
N VAL A 110 12.78 -16.95 2.95
CA VAL A 110 11.80 -17.17 1.89
C VAL A 110 12.52 -17.54 0.57
N ARG A 111 13.62 -16.86 0.24
CA ARG A 111 14.44 -17.21 -0.94
C ARG A 111 15.01 -18.62 -0.87
N LYS A 112 15.55 -19.05 0.26
CA LYS A 112 16.04 -20.43 0.45
C LYS A 112 14.93 -21.47 0.27
N ARG A 113 13.72 -21.16 0.70
CA ARG A 113 12.55 -22.02 0.49
C ARG A 113 12.10 -22.05 -0.97
N ALA A 114 12.16 -20.90 -1.67
CA ALA A 114 11.79 -20.78 -3.08
C ALA A 114 12.77 -21.48 -4.01
N TRP A 115 14.06 -21.48 -3.69
CA TRP A 115 15.13 -22.19 -4.40
C TRP A 115 15.93 -23.01 -3.38
N ARG A 116 15.55 -24.28 -3.23
CA ARG A 116 16.13 -25.19 -2.20
C ARG A 116 17.60 -25.54 -2.45
N ARG A 117 18.03 -25.52 -3.70
CA ARG A 117 19.42 -25.75 -4.08
C ARG A 117 20.15 -24.41 -4.15
N ASP A 118 21.27 -24.31 -3.47
CA ASP A 118 22.06 -23.08 -3.34
C ASP A 118 22.60 -22.61 -4.69
N ASP A 119 23.12 -23.53 -5.49
CA ASP A 119 23.64 -23.25 -6.82
C ASP A 119 22.57 -22.64 -7.76
N LEU A 120 21.36 -23.19 -7.78
CA LEU A 120 20.26 -22.68 -8.58
C LEU A 120 19.77 -21.32 -8.06
N ARG A 121 19.79 -21.13 -6.75
CA ARG A 121 19.43 -19.84 -6.15
C ARG A 121 20.43 -18.75 -6.53
N GLU A 122 21.73 -19.05 -6.43
CA GLU A 122 22.79 -18.11 -6.79
C GLU A 122 22.75 -17.76 -8.28
N GLU A 123 22.60 -18.75 -9.15
CA GLU A 123 22.46 -18.54 -10.59
C GLU A 123 21.25 -17.65 -10.90
N PHE A 124 20.08 -17.96 -10.31
CA PHE A 124 18.88 -17.17 -10.50
C PHE A 124 19.06 -15.75 -9.98
N MET A 125 19.58 -15.57 -8.77
CA MET A 125 19.77 -14.25 -8.18
C MET A 125 20.80 -13.42 -8.96
N LYS A 126 21.80 -14.04 -9.58
CA LYS A 126 22.72 -13.35 -10.49
C LYS A 126 21.98 -12.79 -11.71
N LYS A 127 21.11 -13.60 -12.34
CA LYS A 127 20.27 -13.17 -13.47
C LYS A 127 19.28 -12.07 -13.05
N TYR A 128 18.64 -12.21 -11.90
CA TYR A 128 17.68 -11.24 -11.37
C TYR A 128 18.35 -9.90 -11.04
N ASN A 129 19.45 -9.93 -10.30
CA ASN A 129 20.14 -8.73 -9.81
C ASN A 129 20.81 -7.93 -10.92
N LYS A 130 21.15 -8.52 -12.08
CA LYS A 130 21.78 -7.76 -13.17
C LYS A 130 20.89 -6.63 -13.71
N TYR A 131 19.56 -6.74 -13.51
CA TYR A 131 18.58 -5.74 -13.98
C TYR A 131 18.31 -4.62 -12.98
N TRP A 132 18.78 -4.73 -11.74
CA TRP A 132 18.54 -3.75 -10.70
C TRP A 132 19.75 -2.84 -10.47
N THR A 133 19.49 -1.56 -10.16
CA THR A 133 20.55 -0.65 -9.73
C THR A 133 20.98 -0.87 -8.29
N GLY A 134 20.22 -1.63 -7.51
CA GLY A 134 20.38 -1.76 -6.06
C GLY A 134 19.78 -0.59 -5.27
N ARG A 135 19.20 0.41 -5.95
CA ARG A 135 18.54 1.56 -5.32
C ARG A 135 17.04 1.39 -5.32
N HIS A 136 16.41 1.79 -4.24
CA HIS A 136 14.98 1.96 -4.14
C HIS A 136 14.66 3.15 -3.23
N ASP A 137 13.48 3.72 -3.42
CA ASP A 137 12.93 4.76 -2.56
C ASP A 137 11.65 4.21 -1.93
N ASP A 138 11.56 4.21 -0.62
CA ASP A 138 10.32 3.92 0.08
C ASP A 138 9.47 5.20 0.09
N LEU A 139 8.41 5.19 -0.68
CA LEU A 139 7.61 6.38 -0.92
C LEU A 139 6.56 6.59 0.17
N GLU A 140 5.87 5.55 0.55
CA GLU A 140 4.70 5.65 1.43
C GLU A 140 4.53 4.38 2.28
N VAL A 141 4.14 4.57 3.54
CA VAL A 141 3.52 3.54 4.38
C VAL A 141 2.15 4.05 4.79
N LEU A 142 1.11 3.33 4.43
CA LEU A 142 -0.27 3.80 4.50
C LEU A 142 -1.15 2.75 5.18
N GLU A 143 -2.11 3.20 5.97
CA GLU A 143 -3.14 2.35 6.56
C GLU A 143 -4.30 2.17 5.58
N LEU A 144 -4.81 0.94 5.47
CA LEU A 144 -5.96 0.63 4.62
C LEU A 144 -7.27 0.98 5.32
N LEU A 145 -8.13 1.73 4.63
CA LEU A 145 -9.50 1.95 5.05
C LEU A 145 -10.37 0.77 4.62
N ASN A 146 -10.45 -0.25 5.49
CA ASN A 146 -11.06 -1.55 5.18
C ASN A 146 -12.51 -1.47 4.68
N GLY A 147 -13.31 -0.53 5.18
CA GLY A 147 -14.71 -0.34 4.77
C GLY A 147 -14.89 0.06 3.30
N TYR A 148 -13.84 0.60 2.66
CA TYR A 148 -13.91 1.16 1.31
C TYR A 148 -12.98 0.44 0.32
N THR A 149 -12.78 -0.86 0.54
CA THR A 149 -11.93 -1.71 -0.30
C THR A 149 -12.77 -2.57 -1.23
N LYS A 150 -12.57 -2.42 -2.55
CA LYS A 150 -13.09 -3.35 -3.56
C LYS A 150 -12.01 -4.34 -3.93
N ASN A 151 -12.19 -5.61 -3.61
CA ASN A 151 -11.24 -6.66 -3.94
C ASN A 151 -11.51 -7.22 -5.34
N ARG A 152 -10.44 -7.52 -6.06
CA ARG A 152 -10.52 -8.18 -7.37
C ARG A 152 -11.17 -9.57 -7.21
N LYS A 153 -12.21 -9.83 -8.00
CA LYS A 153 -12.91 -11.12 -8.02
C LYS A 153 -12.19 -12.18 -8.86
N ARG A 154 -11.49 -11.77 -9.93
CA ARG A 154 -10.80 -12.66 -10.87
C ARG A 154 -9.47 -12.05 -11.31
N LYS A 155 -8.49 -12.91 -11.64
CA LYS A 155 -7.28 -12.47 -12.33
C LYS A 155 -7.66 -12.02 -13.75
N PRO A 156 -7.31 -10.80 -14.16
CA PRO A 156 -7.59 -10.36 -15.53
C PRO A 156 -6.79 -11.19 -16.54
N LYS A 157 -7.34 -11.37 -17.72
CA LYS A 157 -6.68 -12.07 -18.83
C LYS A 157 -5.64 -11.19 -19.52
N GLU A 158 -5.81 -9.88 -19.45
CA GLU A 158 -5.00 -8.87 -20.11
C GLU A 158 -4.35 -7.95 -19.08
N ASN A 159 -3.40 -7.15 -19.53
CA ASN A 159 -2.81 -6.11 -18.71
C ASN A 159 -3.88 -5.12 -18.25
N THR A 160 -3.77 -4.71 -16.99
CA THR A 160 -4.67 -3.73 -16.39
C THR A 160 -3.97 -2.39 -16.25
N VAL A 161 -4.75 -1.34 -16.12
CA VAL A 161 -4.25 0.01 -15.80
C VAL A 161 -4.50 0.30 -14.35
N VAL A 162 -3.46 0.73 -13.63
CA VAL A 162 -3.55 1.14 -12.23
C VAL A 162 -3.34 2.64 -12.15
N THR A 163 -4.25 3.32 -11.47
CA THR A 163 -4.10 4.74 -11.12
C THR A 163 -3.80 4.87 -9.63
N ILE A 164 -2.85 5.72 -9.29
CA ILE A 164 -2.52 6.11 -7.92
C ILE A 164 -2.78 7.61 -7.82
N VAL A 165 -3.81 7.99 -7.07
CA VAL A 165 -4.27 9.38 -6.99
C VAL A 165 -4.33 9.81 -5.54
N ARG A 166 -3.60 10.87 -5.19
CA ARG A 166 -3.71 11.53 -3.88
C ARG A 166 -4.79 12.59 -3.97
N ARG A 167 -5.70 12.61 -2.99
CA ARG A 167 -6.71 13.63 -2.79
C ARG A 167 -6.61 14.17 -1.37
N TYR A 168 -7.11 15.36 -1.17
CA TYR A 168 -7.11 16.03 0.13
C TYR A 168 -8.55 16.27 0.56
N MET A 169 -8.88 15.75 1.75
CA MET A 169 -10.18 16.03 2.37
C MET A 169 -10.10 17.33 3.13
N ALA A 170 -11.08 18.21 2.90
CA ALA A 170 -11.23 19.43 3.68
C ALA A 170 -11.44 19.11 5.18
N PRO A 171 -10.84 19.87 6.10
CA PRO A 171 -11.14 19.76 7.51
C PRO A 171 -12.64 19.99 7.77
N LEU A 172 -13.25 19.22 8.69
CA LEU A 172 -14.66 19.42 9.04
C LEU A 172 -14.94 20.84 9.55
N SER A 173 -13.96 21.45 10.21
CA SER A 173 -14.07 22.84 10.70
C SER A 173 -14.22 23.90 9.61
N THR A 174 -13.97 23.56 8.34
CA THR A 174 -14.09 24.46 7.19
C THR A 174 -15.33 24.18 6.33
N VAL A 175 -16.11 23.15 6.69
CA VAL A 175 -17.35 22.79 6.00
C VAL A 175 -18.52 23.28 6.81
N GLU A 176 -19.32 24.21 6.25
CA GLU A 176 -20.51 24.74 6.89
C GLU A 176 -21.48 23.59 7.19
N ASP A 177 -21.92 23.50 8.44
CA ASP A 177 -22.79 22.44 8.97
C ASP A 177 -22.28 20.99 8.74
N GLY A 178 -21.01 20.79 8.34
CA GLY A 178 -20.44 19.48 8.08
C GLY A 178 -20.19 18.67 9.35
N SER A 179 -20.58 17.39 9.34
CA SER A 179 -20.34 16.44 10.43
C SER A 179 -19.53 15.23 9.98
N ALA A 180 -18.97 14.50 10.94
CA ALA A 180 -18.28 13.25 10.66
C ALA A 180 -19.24 12.15 10.19
N GLU A 181 -20.45 12.16 10.73
CA GLU A 181 -21.54 11.25 10.39
C GLU A 181 -22.00 11.47 8.95
N GLU A 182 -22.32 12.71 8.56
CA GLU A 182 -22.68 13.05 7.19
C GLU A 182 -21.56 12.71 6.20
N ARG A 183 -20.32 13.02 6.54
CA ARG A 183 -19.17 12.65 5.71
C ARG A 183 -19.11 11.13 5.50
N LYS A 184 -19.35 10.36 6.55
CA LYS A 184 -19.36 8.90 6.48
C LYS A 184 -20.49 8.40 5.58
N GLU A 185 -21.70 8.93 5.72
CA GLU A 185 -22.87 8.58 4.89
C GLU A 185 -22.60 8.84 3.41
N LEU A 186 -22.03 10.01 3.07
CA LEU A 186 -21.66 10.35 1.70
C LEU A 186 -20.57 9.41 1.13
N TRP A 187 -19.62 8.97 1.97
CA TRP A 187 -18.61 8.01 1.57
C TRP A 187 -19.20 6.62 1.34
N ASP A 188 -20.10 6.18 2.21
CA ASP A 188 -20.81 4.90 2.08
C ASP A 188 -21.64 4.89 0.80
N GLU A 189 -22.43 5.93 0.55
CA GLU A 189 -23.26 6.08 -0.66
C GLU A 189 -22.39 6.10 -1.92
N TRP A 190 -21.31 6.87 -1.92
CA TRP A 190 -20.39 6.92 -3.06
C TRP A 190 -19.74 5.55 -3.31
N PHE A 191 -19.33 4.84 -2.26
CA PHE A 191 -18.70 3.53 -2.39
C PHE A 191 -19.67 2.50 -2.95
N GLU A 192 -20.88 2.44 -2.43
CA GLU A 192 -21.90 1.48 -2.88
C GLU A 192 -22.38 1.79 -4.31
N ASN A 193 -22.75 3.02 -4.59
CA ASN A 193 -23.42 3.36 -5.85
C ASN A 193 -22.43 3.63 -7.01
N ILE A 194 -21.20 4.01 -6.73
CA ILE A 194 -20.23 4.35 -7.76
C ILE A 194 -19.10 3.31 -7.85
N THR A 195 -18.49 2.99 -6.71
CA THR A 195 -17.32 2.10 -6.71
C THR A 195 -17.72 0.65 -6.96
N MET A 196 -18.73 0.15 -6.26
CA MET A 196 -19.13 -1.25 -6.36
C MET A 196 -19.83 -1.55 -7.68
N GLU A 197 -20.61 -0.60 -8.22
CA GLU A 197 -21.35 -0.75 -9.48
C GLU A 197 -20.47 -0.55 -10.74
N ASN A 198 -19.24 -0.06 -10.59
CA ASN A 198 -18.35 0.14 -11.73
C ASN A 198 -17.69 -1.17 -12.16
N ASP A 199 -18.18 -1.79 -13.25
CA ASP A 199 -17.69 -3.06 -13.80
C ASP A 199 -16.27 -2.95 -14.38
N LYS A 200 -15.85 -1.76 -14.80
CA LYS A 200 -14.49 -1.52 -15.32
C LYS A 200 -13.46 -1.41 -14.19
N LEU A 201 -13.89 -1.11 -12.98
CA LEU A 201 -13.05 -1.05 -11.80
C LEU A 201 -12.91 -2.44 -11.17
N LEU A 202 -11.74 -3.06 -11.36
CA LEU A 202 -11.45 -4.41 -10.87
C LEU A 202 -11.17 -4.43 -9.37
N SER A 203 -10.39 -3.46 -8.88
CA SER A 203 -10.07 -3.32 -7.47
C SER A 203 -9.84 -1.87 -7.08
N GLN A 204 -10.10 -1.56 -5.81
CA GLN A 204 -9.79 -0.27 -5.22
C GLN A 204 -9.29 -0.46 -3.79
N MET A 205 -8.25 0.29 -3.45
CA MET A 205 -7.82 0.53 -2.07
C MET A 205 -7.89 2.02 -1.80
N ILE A 206 -8.42 2.39 -0.64
CA ILE A 206 -8.38 3.75 -0.13
C ILE A 206 -7.52 3.73 1.13
N LEU A 207 -6.53 4.61 1.16
CA LEU A 207 -5.45 4.58 2.13
C LEU A 207 -5.31 5.96 2.78
N ARG A 208 -4.98 5.97 4.05
CA ARG A 208 -4.57 7.18 4.77
C ARG A 208 -3.14 7.02 5.29
N HIS A 209 -2.47 8.12 5.58
CA HIS A 209 -1.14 8.07 6.16
C HIS A 209 -1.13 7.28 7.48
N TYR A 210 -0.17 6.35 7.57
CA TYR A 210 0.03 5.53 8.76
C TYR A 210 0.64 6.35 9.91
N TRP A 211 1.63 7.15 9.58
CA TRP A 211 2.29 8.09 10.47
C TRP A 211 1.87 9.53 10.11
N SER A 212 0.62 9.87 10.23
CA SER A 212 0.31 11.28 10.25
C SER A 212 0.92 11.82 11.54
N GLY A 213 2.03 12.55 11.42
CA GLY A 213 2.45 13.47 12.46
C GLY A 213 1.21 14.21 12.95
N THR A 214 1.23 14.78 14.12
CA THR A 214 0.10 15.43 14.80
C THR A 214 -1.05 15.79 13.86
N TYR A 215 -2.14 15.00 13.88
CA TYR A 215 -3.37 15.33 13.19
C TYR A 215 -3.74 16.76 13.53
N ASN A 216 -3.58 17.65 12.55
CA ASN A 216 -4.03 19.00 12.69
C ASN A 216 -5.46 19.08 12.12
N PRO A 217 -6.50 19.22 12.96
CA PRO A 217 -7.88 19.27 12.50
C PRO A 217 -8.18 20.48 11.60
N ARG A 218 -7.22 21.41 11.46
CA ARG A 218 -7.29 22.58 10.58
C ARG A 218 -6.61 22.36 9.23
N GLU A 219 -5.94 21.23 9.04
CA GLU A 219 -5.27 20.90 7.78
C GLU A 219 -6.05 19.87 6.99
N GLU A 220 -5.88 19.93 5.66
CA GLU A 220 -6.42 18.92 4.76
C GLU A 220 -5.83 17.56 5.04
N THR A 221 -6.66 16.53 5.05
CA THR A 221 -6.21 15.14 5.27
C THR A 221 -5.94 14.46 3.94
N PRO A 222 -4.69 14.08 3.65
CA PRO A 222 -4.36 13.35 2.43
C PRO A 222 -4.92 11.93 2.46
N ILE A 223 -5.57 11.55 1.36
CA ILE A 223 -6.07 10.19 1.11
C ILE A 223 -5.55 9.72 -0.24
N LEU A 224 -5.02 8.51 -0.27
CA LEU A 224 -4.53 7.88 -1.48
C LEU A 224 -5.53 6.85 -1.99
N PHE A 225 -5.84 6.93 -3.29
CA PHE A 225 -6.64 5.95 -4.00
C PHE A 225 -5.74 5.14 -4.92
N ILE A 226 -5.75 3.83 -4.78
CA ILE A 226 -5.14 2.91 -5.73
C ILE A 226 -6.27 2.15 -6.39
N ARG A 227 -6.45 2.37 -7.70
CA ARG A 227 -7.55 1.80 -8.49
C ARG A 227 -7.01 1.04 -9.68
N GLU A 228 -7.48 -0.17 -9.85
CA GLU A 228 -7.15 -1.01 -10.97
C GLU A 228 -8.36 -1.17 -11.88
N TYR A 229 -8.15 -0.92 -13.16
CA TYR A 229 -9.17 -0.98 -14.20
C TYR A 229 -8.83 -2.07 -15.22
N VAL A 230 -9.86 -2.60 -15.89
CA VAL A 230 -9.67 -3.30 -17.17
C VAL A 230 -8.97 -2.35 -18.13
N SER A 231 -8.20 -2.89 -19.09
CA SER A 231 -7.55 -2.05 -20.12
C SER A 231 -8.58 -1.11 -20.78
N MET A 232 -8.16 0.12 -21.03
CA MET A 232 -8.97 1.10 -21.75
C MET A 232 -9.02 0.75 -23.24
#